data_0b1690688e5a152d7c8bee3266654759
#
_entry.id   0b1690688e5a152d7c8bee3266654759
#
_cell.length_a   1.000
_cell.length_b   1.000
_cell.length_c   1.000
_cell.angle_alpha   90.00
_cell.angle_beta   90.00
_cell.angle_gamma   90.00
#
_symmetry.space_group_name_H-M   'P 1'
#
loop_
_entity.id
_entity.type
_entity.pdbx_description
1 polymer ?
#
loop_
_entity_poly.entity_id
_entity_poly.type
_entity_poly.pdbx_seq_one_letter_code
_entity_poly.pdbx_strand_id
1 'polypeptide(L)'
;PFDDQVQVFRAHAEAARRLDKTLIIHTREADDAMAALLEEEAGKGPLRILMHCYTSGPELARRALAIGAYFSFSGIMTFKNADDVRAIAREVPLDRVIVETDCPYLTPIPFRGQRCEPHHVAYVQSAFAKLRGLEEEEASALLADNFFRLFPGIPR
;
A
#
# COMPACT_ATOMS: atom_id res chain seq x y z
N PRO A 1 10.63 21.38 5.75
CA PRO A 1 11.73 20.86 6.58
C PRO A 1 11.38 19.46 7.09
N PHE A 2 12.38 18.63 7.37
CA PHE A 2 12.16 17.25 7.80
C PHE A 2 11.39 17.17 9.13
N ASP A 3 11.77 17.99 10.10
CA ASP A 3 11.14 18.00 11.42
C ASP A 3 9.63 18.35 11.38
N ASP A 4 9.25 19.25 10.50
CA ASP A 4 7.83 19.58 10.29
C ASP A 4 7.06 18.38 9.73
N GLN A 5 7.64 17.63 8.79
CA GLN A 5 7.03 16.41 8.27
C GLN A 5 6.83 15.36 9.36
N VAL A 6 7.83 15.17 10.22
CA VAL A 6 7.75 14.25 11.38
C VAL A 6 6.63 14.66 12.34
N GLN A 7 6.54 15.96 12.68
CA GLN A 7 5.49 16.46 13.56
C GLN A 7 4.10 16.28 12.96
N VAL A 8 3.94 16.60 11.68
CA VAL A 8 2.68 16.42 10.96
C VAL A 8 2.31 14.94 10.87
N PHE A 9 3.27 14.06 10.59
CA PHE A 9 3.03 12.61 10.58
C PHE A 9 2.49 12.12 11.94
N ARG A 10 3.13 12.49 13.04
CA ARG A 10 2.69 12.13 14.41
C ARG A 10 1.28 12.62 14.71
N ALA A 11 0.96 13.86 14.32
CA ALA A 11 -0.37 14.43 14.50
C ALA A 11 -1.44 13.64 13.71
N HIS A 12 -1.13 13.21 12.48
CA HIS A 12 -2.03 12.38 11.68
C HIS A 12 -2.19 10.96 12.26
N ALA A 13 -1.10 10.35 12.74
CA ALA A 13 -1.14 9.05 13.39
C ALA A 13 -2.01 9.08 14.66
N GLU A 14 -1.87 10.11 15.48
CA GLU A 14 -2.72 10.31 16.65
C GLU A 14 -4.19 10.51 16.28
N ALA A 15 -4.46 11.36 15.29
CA ALA A 15 -5.82 11.60 14.81
C ALA A 15 -6.46 10.31 14.25
N ALA A 16 -5.72 9.55 13.45
CA ALA A 16 -6.17 8.26 12.91
C ALA A 16 -6.52 7.27 14.02
N ARG A 17 -5.68 7.19 15.05
CA ARG A 17 -5.92 6.34 16.23
C ARG A 17 -7.16 6.76 17.00
N ARG A 18 -7.31 8.06 17.30
CA ARG A 18 -8.47 8.59 18.04
C ARG A 18 -9.79 8.42 17.31
N LEU A 19 -9.76 8.50 15.97
CA LEU A 19 -10.95 8.41 15.13
C LEU A 19 -11.20 7.00 14.59
N ASP A 20 -10.36 6.04 14.97
CA ASP A 20 -10.39 4.66 14.46
C ASP A 20 -10.35 4.61 12.92
N LYS A 21 -9.48 5.41 12.30
CA LYS A 21 -9.28 5.48 10.85
C LYS A 21 -7.97 4.82 10.43
N THR A 22 -7.92 4.38 9.19
CA THR A 22 -6.70 3.88 8.57
C THR A 22 -5.80 5.05 8.21
N LEU A 23 -4.54 4.99 8.65
CA LEU A 23 -3.50 5.93 8.24
C LEU A 23 -2.93 5.49 6.89
N ILE A 24 -3.14 6.29 5.85
CA ILE A 24 -2.58 6.06 4.52
C ILE A 24 -1.28 6.83 4.42
N ILE A 25 -0.19 6.12 4.13
CA ILE A 25 1.17 6.65 4.18
C ILE A 25 1.81 6.61 2.80
N HIS A 26 2.26 7.77 2.33
CA HIS A 26 3.20 7.87 1.23
C HIS A 26 4.61 8.05 1.77
N THR A 27 5.57 7.27 1.25
CA THR A 27 6.98 7.44 1.57
C THR A 27 7.82 7.40 0.30
N ARG A 28 8.83 8.26 0.24
CA ARG A 28 9.79 8.32 -0.85
C ARG A 28 11.15 8.81 -0.32
N GLU A 29 12.20 8.02 -0.58
CA GLU A 29 13.57 8.34 -0.16
C GLU A 29 13.70 8.63 1.36
N ALA A 30 12.87 7.95 2.19
CA ALA A 30 12.78 8.18 3.63
C ALA A 30 12.63 6.89 4.44
N ASP A 31 13.11 5.75 3.93
CA ASP A 31 12.83 4.42 4.46
C ASP A 31 13.20 4.26 5.94
N ASP A 32 14.41 4.65 6.35
CA ASP A 32 14.87 4.51 7.73
C ASP A 32 14.06 5.39 8.70
N ALA A 33 13.82 6.64 8.30
CA ALA A 33 13.04 7.57 9.10
C ALA A 33 11.58 7.11 9.23
N MET A 34 10.99 6.64 8.13
CA MET A 34 9.62 6.12 8.11
C MET A 34 9.52 4.88 8.99
N ALA A 35 10.45 3.94 8.88
CA ALA A 35 10.44 2.73 9.71
C ALA A 35 10.50 3.05 11.21
N ALA A 36 11.37 3.98 11.61
CA ALA A 36 11.48 4.41 13.00
C ALA A 36 10.19 5.07 13.51
N LEU A 37 9.57 5.94 12.70
CA LEU A 37 8.30 6.59 13.04
C LEU A 37 7.14 5.59 13.15
N LEU A 38 7.08 4.62 12.25
CA LEU A 38 6.06 3.57 12.28
C LEU A 38 6.14 2.73 13.56
N GLU A 39 7.35 2.33 13.95
CA GLU A 39 7.58 1.55 15.18
C GLU A 39 7.25 2.38 16.43
N GLU A 40 7.65 3.65 16.45
CA GLU A 40 7.30 4.58 17.54
C GLU A 40 5.78 4.71 17.68
N GLU A 41 5.07 4.94 16.58
CA GLU A 41 3.62 5.14 16.62
C GLU A 41 2.86 3.84 16.92
N ALA A 42 3.32 2.69 16.43
CA ALA A 42 2.74 1.40 16.77
C ALA A 42 2.85 1.07 18.26
N GLY A 43 3.93 1.51 18.91
CA GLY A 43 4.12 1.38 20.37
C GLY A 43 3.15 2.18 21.22
N LYS A 44 2.46 3.19 20.64
CA LYS A 44 1.48 4.06 21.35
C LYS A 44 0.06 3.48 21.38
N GLY A 45 -0.19 2.37 20.71
CA GLY A 45 -1.50 1.69 20.66
C GLY A 45 -1.94 1.31 19.25
N PRO A 46 -3.09 0.65 19.11
CA PRO A 46 -3.57 0.12 17.83
C PRO A 46 -3.67 1.21 16.76
N LEU A 47 -3.17 0.93 15.57
CA LEU A 47 -3.23 1.81 14.41
C LEU A 47 -3.31 0.95 13.14
N ARG A 48 -4.33 1.17 12.31
CA ARG A 48 -4.39 0.57 10.99
C ARG A 48 -3.56 1.39 10.02
N ILE A 49 -2.62 0.74 9.33
CA ILE A 49 -1.63 1.39 8.46
C ILE A 49 -1.74 0.81 7.05
N LEU A 50 -1.75 1.69 6.06
CA LEU A 50 -1.57 1.37 4.65
C LEU A 50 -0.31 2.06 4.12
N MET A 51 0.68 1.28 3.72
CA MET A 51 1.81 1.75 2.92
C MET A 51 1.33 1.89 1.46
N HIS A 52 0.95 3.11 1.10
CA HIS A 52 0.32 3.43 -0.18
C HIS A 52 1.32 3.44 -1.32
N CYS A 53 0.91 2.87 -2.47
CA CYS A 53 1.70 2.83 -3.71
C CYS A 53 3.17 2.45 -3.44
N TYR A 54 3.37 1.29 -2.80
CA TYR A 54 4.66 0.93 -2.24
C TYR A 54 5.74 0.74 -3.30
N THR A 55 6.79 1.54 -3.20
CA THR A 55 7.96 1.53 -4.09
C THR A 55 9.29 1.63 -3.34
N SER A 56 9.24 1.59 -2.01
CA SER A 56 10.39 1.63 -1.11
C SER A 56 11.09 0.26 -0.98
N GLY A 57 12.12 0.19 -0.17
CA GLY A 57 12.97 -0.98 -0.04
C GLY A 57 12.38 -2.13 0.79
N PRO A 58 12.98 -3.34 0.68
CA PRO A 58 12.50 -4.54 1.38
C PRO A 58 12.61 -4.44 2.90
N GLU A 59 13.59 -3.69 3.42
CA GLU A 59 13.77 -3.54 4.86
C GLU A 59 12.63 -2.73 5.50
N LEU A 60 12.18 -1.64 4.88
CA LEU A 60 11.00 -0.92 5.34
C LEU A 60 9.75 -1.81 5.26
N ALA A 61 9.60 -2.59 4.17
CA ALA A 61 8.48 -3.52 4.04
C ALA A 61 8.46 -4.53 5.19
N ARG A 62 9.60 -5.15 5.52
CA ARG A 62 9.73 -6.11 6.61
C ARG A 62 9.35 -5.49 7.97
N ARG A 63 9.83 -4.28 8.26
CA ARG A 63 9.55 -3.56 9.52
C ARG A 63 8.08 -3.15 9.61
N ALA A 64 7.50 -2.66 8.53
CA ALA A 64 6.08 -2.31 8.47
C ALA A 64 5.17 -3.53 8.60
N LEU A 65 5.53 -4.68 7.99
CA LEU A 65 4.81 -5.94 8.18
C LEU A 65 4.83 -6.42 9.63
N ALA A 66 5.94 -6.26 10.34
CA ALA A 66 6.08 -6.67 11.73
C ALA A 66 5.08 -5.95 12.67
N ILE A 67 4.61 -4.77 12.29
CA ILE A 67 3.59 -4.00 13.01
C ILE A 67 2.19 -4.13 12.39
N GLY A 68 2.00 -5.04 11.43
CA GLY A 68 0.70 -5.36 10.84
C GLY A 68 0.24 -4.41 9.73
N ALA A 69 1.13 -3.63 9.12
CA ALA A 69 0.78 -2.74 8.01
C ALA A 69 0.28 -3.50 6.78
N TYR A 70 -0.63 -2.87 6.05
CA TYR A 70 -1.06 -3.26 4.72
C TYR A 70 -0.24 -2.54 3.66
N PHE A 71 -0.22 -3.10 2.45
CA PHE A 71 0.48 -2.55 1.30
C PHE A 71 -0.46 -2.43 0.12
N SER A 72 -0.40 -1.31 -0.59
CA SER A 72 -1.03 -1.21 -1.89
C SER A 72 -0.01 -1.16 -3.01
N PHE A 73 -0.34 -1.82 -4.11
CA PHE A 73 0.44 -1.80 -5.34
C PHE A 73 -0.37 -1.20 -6.47
N SER A 74 0.27 -0.30 -7.22
CA SER A 74 -0.35 0.44 -8.31
C SER A 74 0.09 -0.06 -9.69
N GLY A 75 -0.28 0.67 -10.73
CA GLY A 75 0.13 0.41 -12.11
C GLY A 75 1.64 0.26 -12.31
N ILE A 76 2.48 0.80 -11.41
CA ILE A 76 3.94 0.62 -11.45
C ILE A 76 4.33 -0.86 -11.52
N MET A 77 3.61 -1.74 -10.81
CA MET A 77 3.90 -3.16 -10.79
C MET A 77 3.91 -3.79 -12.20
N THR A 78 3.19 -3.19 -13.14
CA THR A 78 3.13 -3.65 -14.53
C THR A 78 4.31 -3.16 -15.40
N PHE A 79 5.12 -2.23 -14.90
CA PHE A 79 6.16 -1.59 -15.70
C PHE A 79 7.37 -2.51 -15.90
N LYS A 80 8.04 -2.36 -17.06
CA LYS A 80 9.16 -3.22 -17.44
C LYS A 80 10.27 -3.23 -16.36
N ASN A 81 10.60 -2.06 -15.79
CA ASN A 81 11.71 -1.88 -14.87
C ASN A 81 11.26 -1.85 -13.39
N ALA A 82 10.20 -2.56 -13.02
CA ALA A 82 9.67 -2.60 -11.66
C ALA A 82 9.88 -3.96 -10.98
N ASP A 83 11.04 -4.60 -11.21
CA ASP A 83 11.35 -5.92 -10.63
C ASP A 83 11.42 -5.86 -9.10
N ASP A 84 11.95 -4.77 -8.54
CA ASP A 84 12.03 -4.56 -7.09
C ASP A 84 10.64 -4.48 -6.46
N VAL A 85 9.71 -3.73 -7.09
CA VAL A 85 8.31 -3.66 -6.64
C VAL A 85 7.63 -5.03 -6.72
N ARG A 86 7.84 -5.76 -7.81
CA ARG A 86 7.31 -7.12 -7.97
C ARG A 86 7.89 -8.10 -6.96
N ALA A 87 9.16 -7.97 -6.61
CA ALA A 87 9.79 -8.80 -5.58
C ALA A 87 9.07 -8.62 -4.24
N ILE A 88 8.86 -7.38 -3.80
CA ILE A 88 8.13 -7.08 -2.56
C ILE A 88 6.68 -7.55 -2.66
N ALA A 89 5.99 -7.32 -3.79
CA ALA A 89 4.62 -7.78 -3.98
C ALA A 89 4.48 -9.30 -3.95
N ARG A 90 5.55 -10.07 -4.20
CA ARG A 90 5.58 -11.54 -4.02
C ARG A 90 5.72 -11.95 -2.55
N GLU A 91 6.43 -11.19 -1.75
CA GLU A 91 6.77 -11.53 -0.35
C GLU A 91 5.71 -11.07 0.64
N VAL A 92 5.02 -9.95 0.37
CA VAL A 92 3.96 -9.46 1.26
C VAL A 92 2.87 -10.51 1.42
N PRO A 93 2.46 -10.85 2.65
CA PRO A 93 1.39 -11.81 2.90
C PRO A 93 0.10 -11.44 2.17
N LEU A 94 -0.60 -12.43 1.62
CA LEU A 94 -1.81 -12.21 0.83
C LEU A 94 -2.90 -11.45 1.60
N ASP A 95 -2.97 -11.62 2.91
CA ASP A 95 -3.94 -10.93 3.78
C ASP A 95 -3.53 -9.50 4.15
N ARG A 96 -2.44 -8.99 3.59
CA ARG A 96 -1.89 -7.64 3.84
C ARG A 96 -1.75 -6.81 2.56
N VAL A 97 -2.36 -7.23 1.46
CA VAL A 97 -2.26 -6.57 0.16
C VAL A 97 -3.61 -6.03 -0.29
N ILE A 98 -3.59 -4.83 -0.87
CA ILE A 98 -4.64 -4.30 -1.73
C ILE A 98 -4.01 -3.76 -3.02
N VAL A 99 -4.81 -3.43 -4.02
CA VAL A 99 -4.37 -2.79 -5.26
C VAL A 99 -5.06 -1.44 -5.44
N GLU A 100 -4.41 -0.57 -6.20
CA GLU A 100 -4.87 0.79 -6.46
C GLU A 100 -4.46 1.27 -7.85
N THR A 101 -4.87 2.47 -8.23
CA THR A 101 -4.45 3.08 -9.50
C THR A 101 -3.42 4.19 -9.33
N ASP A 102 -3.54 4.99 -8.30
CA ASP A 102 -2.87 6.29 -8.13
C ASP A 102 -3.20 7.28 -9.26
N CYS A 103 -4.42 7.19 -9.80
CA CYS A 103 -4.85 8.07 -10.90
C CYS A 103 -4.81 9.56 -10.49
N PRO A 104 -4.45 10.44 -11.42
CA PRO A 104 -4.35 10.28 -12.89
C PRO A 104 -2.99 9.77 -13.38
N TYR A 105 -2.12 9.29 -12.48
CA TYR A 105 -0.76 8.83 -12.77
C TYR A 105 -0.69 7.31 -12.88
N LEU A 106 0.51 6.80 -13.21
CA LEU A 106 0.91 5.40 -13.11
C LEU A 106 0.05 4.41 -13.91
N THR A 107 -0.48 4.84 -15.04
CA THR A 107 -1.33 4.02 -15.90
C THR A 107 -0.68 2.68 -16.21
N PRO A 108 -1.34 1.53 -15.92
CA PRO A 108 -0.78 0.22 -16.14
C PRO A 108 -0.63 -0.12 -17.63
N ILE A 109 0.21 -1.12 -17.94
CA ILE A 109 0.24 -1.72 -19.26
C ILE A 109 -1.12 -2.42 -19.51
N PRO A 110 -1.72 -2.32 -20.74
CA PRO A 110 -1.12 -1.77 -21.97
C PRO A 110 -1.35 -0.26 -22.20
N PHE A 111 -1.91 0.48 -21.25
CA PHE A 111 -2.37 1.86 -21.46
C PHE A 111 -1.29 2.92 -21.08
N ARG A 112 -0.04 2.54 -20.98
CA ARG A 112 1.07 3.46 -20.70
C ARG A 112 1.05 4.69 -21.61
N GLY A 113 1.27 5.89 -21.00
CA GLY A 113 1.24 7.15 -21.73
C GLY A 113 -0.14 7.81 -21.84
N GLN A 114 -1.21 7.12 -21.48
CA GLN A 114 -2.55 7.67 -21.33
C GLN A 114 -2.77 8.15 -19.90
N ARG A 115 -3.80 8.97 -19.68
CA ARG A 115 -4.26 9.35 -18.34
C ARG A 115 -4.81 8.12 -17.62
N CYS A 116 -4.37 7.91 -16.40
CA CYS A 116 -4.91 6.82 -15.56
C CYS A 116 -6.30 7.18 -15.06
N GLU A 117 -7.20 6.21 -15.09
CA GLU A 117 -8.57 6.32 -14.60
C GLU A 117 -8.86 5.20 -13.59
N PRO A 118 -9.85 5.34 -12.69
CA PRO A 118 -10.14 4.37 -11.65
C PRO A 118 -10.37 2.94 -12.15
N HIS A 119 -11.00 2.77 -13.33
CA HIS A 119 -11.25 1.44 -13.91
C HIS A 119 -9.97 0.67 -14.26
N HIS A 120 -8.83 1.36 -14.42
CA HIS A 120 -7.55 0.71 -14.67
C HIS A 120 -7.07 -0.16 -13.49
N VAL A 121 -7.72 -0.07 -12.32
CA VAL A 121 -7.41 -0.97 -11.19
C VAL A 121 -7.56 -2.45 -11.56
N ALA A 122 -8.48 -2.79 -12.47
CA ALA A 122 -8.67 -4.15 -12.95
C ALA A 122 -7.38 -4.73 -13.59
N TYR A 123 -6.62 -3.92 -14.33
CA TYR A 123 -5.35 -4.35 -14.93
C TYR A 123 -4.24 -4.53 -13.87
N VAL A 124 -4.27 -3.74 -12.80
CA VAL A 124 -3.35 -3.92 -11.68
C VAL A 124 -3.69 -5.20 -10.93
N GLN A 125 -4.97 -5.47 -10.70
CA GLN A 125 -5.45 -6.72 -10.11
C GLN A 125 -5.01 -7.94 -10.93
N SER A 126 -5.24 -7.94 -12.25
CA SER A 126 -4.81 -9.04 -13.14
C SER A 126 -3.31 -9.25 -13.10
N ALA A 127 -2.53 -8.17 -13.07
CA ALA A 127 -1.08 -8.27 -12.94
C ALA A 127 -0.67 -8.88 -11.59
N PHE A 128 -1.35 -8.51 -10.51
CA PHE A 128 -1.13 -9.08 -9.18
C PHE A 128 -1.51 -10.57 -9.13
N ALA A 129 -2.69 -10.94 -9.63
CA ALA A 129 -3.13 -12.33 -9.72
C ALA A 129 -2.09 -13.20 -10.43
N LYS A 130 -1.67 -12.76 -11.63
CA LYS A 130 -0.61 -13.45 -12.41
C LYS A 130 0.72 -13.55 -11.64
N LEU A 131 1.13 -12.47 -10.97
CA LEU A 131 2.36 -12.42 -10.17
C LEU A 131 2.36 -13.43 -9.03
N ARG A 132 1.19 -13.65 -8.43
CA ARG A 132 1.00 -14.52 -7.26
C ARG A 132 0.51 -15.93 -7.62
N GLY A 133 0.26 -16.21 -8.89
CA GLY A 133 -0.27 -17.51 -9.35
C GLY A 133 -1.70 -17.78 -8.86
N LEU A 134 -2.52 -16.74 -8.74
CA LEU A 134 -3.91 -16.82 -8.33
C LEU A 134 -4.83 -16.72 -9.56
N GLU A 135 -6.02 -17.32 -9.47
CA GLU A 135 -7.08 -17.07 -10.43
C GLU A 135 -7.65 -15.65 -10.23
N GLU A 136 -8.16 -15.03 -11.28
CA GLU A 136 -8.67 -13.64 -11.25
C GLU A 136 -9.77 -13.44 -10.21
N GLU A 137 -10.70 -14.38 -10.11
CA GLU A 137 -11.81 -14.33 -9.16
C GLU A 137 -11.32 -14.49 -7.72
N GLU A 138 -10.36 -15.38 -7.48
CA GLU A 138 -9.72 -15.56 -6.18
C GLU A 138 -8.99 -14.30 -5.74
N ALA A 139 -8.20 -13.70 -6.63
CA ALA A 139 -7.49 -12.45 -6.35
C ALA A 139 -8.48 -11.31 -6.06
N SER A 140 -9.57 -11.22 -6.84
CA SER A 140 -10.61 -10.20 -6.63
C SER A 140 -11.25 -10.31 -5.25
N ALA A 141 -11.66 -11.51 -4.87
CA ALA A 141 -12.29 -11.76 -3.57
C ALA A 141 -11.33 -11.44 -2.41
N LEU A 142 -10.09 -11.90 -2.51
CA LEU A 142 -9.04 -11.68 -1.51
C LEU A 142 -8.74 -10.18 -1.31
N LEU A 143 -8.53 -9.45 -2.41
CA LEU A 143 -8.20 -8.03 -2.37
C LEU A 143 -9.38 -7.19 -1.85
N ALA A 144 -10.62 -7.56 -2.23
CA ALA A 144 -11.83 -6.93 -1.70
C ALA A 144 -11.99 -7.18 -0.20
N ASP A 145 -11.78 -8.41 0.27
CA ASP A 145 -11.84 -8.73 1.70
C ASP A 145 -10.79 -7.98 2.51
N ASN A 146 -9.57 -7.86 1.99
CA ASN A 146 -8.52 -7.06 2.60
C ASN A 146 -8.90 -5.57 2.68
N PHE A 147 -9.47 -5.03 1.60
CA PHE A 147 -9.93 -3.65 1.56
C PHE A 147 -10.98 -3.37 2.66
N PHE A 148 -12.02 -4.19 2.77
CA PHE A 148 -13.06 -4.01 3.79
C PHE A 148 -12.55 -4.26 5.21
N ARG A 149 -11.53 -5.11 5.39
CA ARG A 149 -10.87 -5.30 6.68
C ARG A 149 -10.03 -4.08 7.07
N LEU A 150 -9.35 -3.47 6.10
CA LEU A 150 -8.55 -2.27 6.30
C LEU A 150 -9.41 -1.02 6.51
N PHE A 151 -10.57 -0.94 5.85
CA PHE A 151 -11.51 0.20 5.90
C PHE A 151 -12.88 -0.22 6.44
N PRO A 152 -13.00 -0.58 7.73
CA PRO A 152 -14.23 -1.17 8.29
C PRO A 152 -15.44 -0.22 8.29
N GLY A 153 -15.22 1.09 8.08
CA GLY A 153 -16.30 2.08 7.97
C GLY A 153 -16.97 2.15 6.59
N ILE A 154 -16.51 1.37 5.60
CA ILE A 154 -17.08 1.34 4.25
C ILE A 154 -18.03 0.13 4.16
N PRO A 155 -19.31 0.32 3.78
CA PRO A 155 -20.24 -0.81 3.60
C PRO A 155 -19.79 -1.65 2.38
N ARG A 156 -20.07 -2.96 2.47
CA ARG A 156 -19.84 -3.90 1.35
C ARG A 156 -20.92 -3.77 0.27
#